data_c34a46488c9ff5a504aa2a4ad74984cf
#
_entry.id   c34a46488c9ff5a504aa2a4ad74984cf
#
_cell.length_a   1.000
_cell.length_b   1.000
_cell.length_c   1.000
_cell.angle_alpha   90.00
_cell.angle_beta   90.00
_cell.angle_gamma   90.00
#
_symmetry.space_group_name_H-M   'P 1'
#
loop_
_entity.id
_entity.type
_entity.pdbx_description
1 polymer ?
#
loop_
_entity_poly.entity_id
_entity_poly.type
_entity_poly.pdbx_seq_one_letter_code
_entity_poly.pdbx_strand_id
1 'polypeptide(L)'
;TPHTGWGALERQPGQWDWQELDAQMAYLDSVKMGYGGILIGSPEWNTADPPGHLPVNHLKGWSHYVTEVVKHCQGRIRRWEIWNEPPNFTGKNQTPADYAEIVVAAYDAAKDVDSGCLIGLAAKSAHLNYLEQVIQAGAKDHFDYITLHPYEILSTVADNVGTEPMFMNIVPSVRKMLAAQNPAKANVPVVFTELGHDLGKGPEVQAQALVKAYTMGAAQGVACIQWFEGRDGDSGPMGLLDNKGQPRPAFTAMREMIRHLGQQPVYLGWIPLGGIHRGFVFEGQAGPVLVAWAQNAGSCEFKPGASVQSVDPLTGKSSNGPAFTLTGAPLLFTNLPRPLITDAKANRNRPMQWWGADYSSATSVSLTTGENQKLDGLRSLSGDALAKSVVAYGGSARAGGVPGGNVFVVDPAFLSYTREPLEITVVCRRNEANDNAGFKLIYESTTGIKTAGHWFTIPDNKTWHTATFRLEDPQFVNYWGYNLSLESDGNTYNRYYLKSVEVRKVKDRR
;
A
#
# COMPACT_ATOMS: atom_id res chain seq x y z
N THR A 1 -16.13 -12.26 -1.41
CA THR A 1 -17.11 -11.63 -0.48
C THR A 1 -18.51 -11.92 -1.02
N PRO A 2 -19.46 -12.41 -0.18
CA PRO A 2 -20.85 -12.58 -0.57
C PRO A 2 -21.51 -11.24 -0.95
N HIS A 3 -22.54 -11.29 -1.80
CA HIS A 3 -23.26 -10.10 -2.25
C HIS A 3 -24.25 -9.62 -1.17
N THR A 4 -23.77 -8.72 -0.31
CA THR A 4 -24.53 -8.17 0.82
C THR A 4 -25.03 -6.74 0.58
N GLY A 5 -24.88 -6.19 -0.64
CA GLY A 5 -25.27 -4.81 -0.97
C GLY A 5 -26.78 -4.52 -0.83
N TRP A 6 -27.15 -3.39 -0.24
CA TRP A 6 -28.51 -3.01 0.07
C TRP A 6 -29.45 -3.07 -1.16
N GLY A 7 -29.05 -2.43 -2.28
CA GLY A 7 -29.90 -2.42 -3.48
C GLY A 7 -30.10 -3.79 -4.14
N ALA A 8 -29.23 -4.77 -3.87
CA ALA A 8 -29.41 -6.14 -4.35
C ALA A 8 -30.38 -6.94 -3.47
N LEU A 9 -30.32 -6.71 -2.14
CA LEU A 9 -31.10 -7.45 -1.16
C LEU A 9 -32.52 -6.89 -0.97
N GLU A 10 -32.71 -5.57 -1.09
CA GLU A 10 -34.00 -4.89 -0.91
C GLU A 10 -34.33 -4.06 -2.16
N ARG A 11 -34.78 -4.75 -3.23
CA ARG A 11 -35.12 -4.10 -4.50
C ARG A 11 -36.36 -3.21 -4.44
N GLN A 12 -37.25 -3.46 -3.48
CA GLN A 12 -38.38 -2.63 -3.14
C GLN A 12 -38.50 -2.54 -1.63
N PRO A 13 -38.98 -1.43 -1.07
CA PRO A 13 -39.09 -1.24 0.37
C PRO A 13 -39.78 -2.42 1.09
N GLY A 14 -39.07 -3.03 2.04
CA GLY A 14 -39.57 -4.16 2.84
C GLY A 14 -39.61 -5.51 2.13
N GLN A 15 -39.13 -5.62 0.88
CA GLN A 15 -39.09 -6.87 0.14
C GLN A 15 -37.64 -7.38 0.02
N TRP A 16 -37.29 -8.34 0.84
CA TRP A 16 -35.96 -8.91 0.94
C TRP A 16 -35.80 -10.15 0.07
N ASP A 17 -34.70 -10.22 -0.67
CA ASP A 17 -34.27 -11.37 -1.49
C ASP A 17 -32.92 -11.90 -0.97
N TRP A 18 -32.94 -12.99 -0.24
CA TRP A 18 -31.76 -13.62 0.36
C TRP A 18 -31.19 -14.77 -0.46
N GLN A 19 -31.86 -15.18 -1.57
CA GLN A 19 -31.58 -16.43 -2.28
C GLN A 19 -30.13 -16.52 -2.76
N GLU A 20 -29.63 -15.47 -3.39
CA GLU A 20 -28.27 -15.46 -3.92
C GLU A 20 -27.24 -15.43 -2.79
N LEU A 21 -27.45 -14.60 -1.77
CA LEU A 21 -26.59 -14.51 -0.59
C LEU A 21 -26.47 -15.85 0.12
N ASP A 22 -27.60 -16.52 0.35
CA ASP A 22 -27.63 -17.84 1.02
C ASP A 22 -26.91 -18.91 0.19
N ALA A 23 -27.08 -18.91 -1.14
CA ALA A 23 -26.38 -19.83 -2.03
C ALA A 23 -24.86 -19.62 -2.02
N GLN A 24 -24.41 -18.37 -2.04
CA GLN A 24 -22.98 -18.03 -1.97
C GLN A 24 -22.37 -18.43 -0.62
N MET A 25 -23.05 -18.13 0.47
CA MET A 25 -22.59 -18.53 1.81
C MET A 25 -22.55 -20.06 1.94
N ALA A 26 -23.56 -20.80 1.45
CA ALA A 26 -23.58 -22.25 1.48
C ALA A 26 -22.42 -22.86 0.66
N TYR A 27 -22.08 -22.27 -0.48
CA TYR A 27 -20.93 -22.69 -1.27
C TYR A 27 -19.62 -22.46 -0.50
N LEU A 28 -19.39 -21.28 0.07
CA LEU A 28 -18.18 -20.95 0.83
C LEU A 28 -18.00 -21.88 2.05
N ASP A 29 -19.10 -22.16 2.76
CA ASP A 29 -19.11 -23.11 3.87
C ASP A 29 -18.74 -24.52 3.41
N SER A 30 -19.23 -24.97 2.26
CA SER A 30 -18.94 -26.29 1.70
C SER A 30 -17.46 -26.51 1.40
N VAL A 31 -16.75 -25.45 1.02
CA VAL A 31 -15.31 -25.45 0.75
C VAL A 31 -14.47 -24.98 1.97
N LYS A 32 -15.12 -24.77 3.11
CA LYS A 32 -14.49 -24.30 4.37
C LYS A 32 -13.68 -23.02 4.21
N MET A 33 -14.16 -22.10 3.38
CA MET A 33 -13.53 -20.80 3.16
C MET A 33 -14.13 -19.79 4.14
N GLY A 34 -13.27 -19.11 4.93
CA GLY A 34 -13.69 -17.98 5.74
C GLY A 34 -14.03 -16.75 4.85
N TYR A 35 -15.05 -16.00 5.23
CA TYR A 35 -15.50 -14.83 4.48
C TYR A 35 -15.99 -13.71 5.42
N GLY A 36 -16.01 -12.49 4.90
CA GLY A 36 -16.61 -11.31 5.51
C GLY A 36 -17.74 -10.78 4.63
N GLY A 37 -18.51 -9.85 5.16
CA GLY A 37 -19.54 -9.10 4.43
C GLY A 37 -19.11 -7.65 4.23
N ILE A 38 -19.73 -7.00 3.25
CA ILE A 38 -19.60 -5.57 3.02
C ILE A 38 -20.97 -4.92 3.13
N LEU A 39 -21.08 -3.89 3.96
CA LEU A 39 -22.28 -3.07 4.09
C LEU A 39 -22.18 -1.90 3.13
N ILE A 40 -22.90 -1.96 2.04
CA ILE A 40 -22.73 -1.05 0.90
C ILE A 40 -24.01 -0.83 0.11
N GLY A 41 -24.02 0.28 -0.58
CA GLY A 41 -25.01 0.60 -1.61
C GLY A 41 -26.21 1.37 -1.07
N SER A 42 -26.97 1.92 -1.98
CA SER A 42 -28.27 2.51 -1.79
C SER A 42 -29.17 1.99 -2.88
N PRO A 43 -30.41 1.56 -2.57
CA PRO A 43 -31.32 1.03 -3.57
C PRO A 43 -31.87 2.12 -4.49
N GLU A 44 -32.30 1.76 -5.69
CA GLU A 44 -32.84 2.70 -6.69
C GLU A 44 -34.09 3.45 -6.20
N TRP A 45 -34.89 2.83 -5.32
CA TRP A 45 -36.06 3.47 -4.74
C TRP A 45 -35.73 4.55 -3.70
N ASN A 46 -34.50 4.58 -3.17
CA ASN A 46 -34.01 5.66 -2.30
C ASN A 46 -33.61 6.87 -3.15
N THR A 47 -34.58 7.68 -3.54
CA THR A 47 -34.36 8.84 -4.41
C THR A 47 -33.61 9.99 -3.74
N ALA A 48 -33.55 10.00 -2.40
CA ALA A 48 -32.79 11.00 -1.63
C ALA A 48 -31.28 10.78 -1.75
N ASP A 49 -30.85 9.51 -1.78
CA ASP A 49 -29.45 9.11 -1.95
C ASP A 49 -29.41 7.97 -2.98
N PRO A 50 -29.33 8.27 -4.28
CA PRO A 50 -29.38 7.27 -5.34
C PRO A 50 -28.14 6.34 -5.31
N PRO A 51 -28.14 5.22 -6.05
CA PRO A 51 -26.98 4.34 -6.16
C PRO A 51 -25.68 5.10 -6.43
N GLY A 52 -24.60 4.72 -5.72
CA GLY A 52 -23.31 5.42 -5.79
C GLY A 52 -23.17 6.60 -4.82
N HIS A 53 -24.18 6.86 -3.97
CA HIS A 53 -24.14 7.85 -2.91
C HIS A 53 -24.21 7.19 -1.53
N LEU A 54 -23.56 7.78 -0.55
CA LEU A 54 -23.75 7.42 0.86
C LEU A 54 -25.18 7.79 1.28
N PRO A 55 -25.91 6.90 1.98
CA PRO A 55 -27.33 7.10 2.31
C PRO A 55 -27.56 8.02 3.52
N VAL A 56 -26.94 9.20 3.52
CA VAL A 56 -26.96 10.18 4.63
C VAL A 56 -28.32 10.84 4.84
N ASN A 57 -29.12 11.00 3.77
CA ASN A 57 -30.47 11.53 3.88
C ASN A 57 -31.51 10.45 4.24
N HIS A 58 -31.07 9.18 4.31
CA HIS A 58 -31.93 8.04 4.65
C HIS A 58 -31.32 7.11 5.71
N LEU A 59 -30.69 7.68 6.74
CA LEU A 59 -29.97 6.94 7.81
C LEU A 59 -30.83 5.89 8.51
N LYS A 60 -32.14 6.14 8.70
CA LYS A 60 -33.04 5.13 9.29
C LYS A 60 -33.19 3.90 8.41
N GLY A 61 -33.28 4.08 7.10
CA GLY A 61 -33.29 2.97 6.13
C GLY A 61 -31.97 2.24 6.10
N TRP A 62 -30.85 2.97 6.14
CA TRP A 62 -29.52 2.41 6.24
C TRP A 62 -29.36 1.53 7.49
N SER A 63 -29.72 2.04 8.67
CA SER A 63 -29.70 1.26 9.92
C SER A 63 -30.59 0.03 9.85
N HIS A 64 -31.80 0.15 9.26
CA HIS A 64 -32.70 -0.98 9.07
C HIS A 64 -32.10 -2.05 8.17
N TYR A 65 -31.53 -1.66 7.02
CA TYR A 65 -30.79 -2.60 6.15
C TYR A 65 -29.68 -3.31 6.91
N VAL A 66 -28.83 -2.58 7.64
CA VAL A 66 -27.75 -3.17 8.43
C VAL A 66 -28.29 -4.16 9.46
N THR A 67 -29.35 -3.80 10.18
CA THR A 67 -30.04 -4.68 11.14
C THR A 67 -30.47 -5.99 10.47
N GLU A 68 -31.18 -5.91 9.34
CA GLU A 68 -31.74 -7.10 8.68
C GLU A 68 -30.63 -8.00 8.09
N VAL A 69 -29.61 -7.43 7.45
CA VAL A 69 -28.54 -8.23 6.86
C VAL A 69 -27.63 -8.87 7.91
N VAL A 70 -27.28 -8.16 8.97
CA VAL A 70 -26.46 -8.71 10.08
C VAL A 70 -27.24 -9.80 10.81
N LYS A 71 -28.54 -9.61 11.05
CA LYS A 71 -29.43 -10.59 11.65
C LYS A 71 -29.57 -11.84 10.81
N HIS A 72 -29.77 -11.70 9.50
CA HIS A 72 -29.87 -12.84 8.57
C HIS A 72 -28.58 -13.65 8.51
N CYS A 73 -27.42 -12.98 8.57
CA CYS A 73 -26.11 -13.61 8.51
C CYS A 73 -25.52 -13.99 9.87
N GLN A 74 -26.26 -13.80 10.98
CA GLN A 74 -25.76 -14.03 12.34
C GLN A 74 -25.18 -15.46 12.51
N GLY A 75 -24.00 -15.52 13.12
CA GLY A 75 -23.27 -16.80 13.31
C GLY A 75 -22.47 -17.27 12.08
N ARG A 76 -22.67 -16.69 10.90
CA ARG A 76 -21.98 -17.02 9.65
C ARG A 76 -21.00 -15.92 9.24
N ILE A 77 -21.44 -14.66 9.18
CA ILE A 77 -20.59 -13.50 8.91
C ILE A 77 -20.31 -12.75 10.20
N ARG A 78 -19.05 -12.70 10.60
CA ARG A 78 -18.63 -12.02 11.84
C ARG A 78 -17.89 -10.70 11.58
N ARG A 79 -17.43 -10.45 10.36
CA ARG A 79 -16.68 -9.25 9.98
C ARG A 79 -17.41 -8.53 8.87
N TRP A 80 -17.66 -7.25 9.10
CA TRP A 80 -18.39 -6.39 8.21
C TRP A 80 -17.55 -5.17 7.88
N GLU A 81 -17.31 -4.91 6.62
CA GLU A 81 -16.68 -3.69 6.14
C GLU A 81 -17.75 -2.69 5.75
N ILE A 82 -17.60 -1.42 6.15
CA ILE A 82 -18.56 -0.39 5.79
C ILE A 82 -18.09 0.34 4.56
N TRP A 83 -18.86 0.23 3.49
CA TRP A 83 -18.63 0.80 2.17
C TRP A 83 -17.39 0.26 1.45
N ASN A 84 -17.26 0.62 0.15
CA ASN A 84 -16.10 0.27 -0.66
C ASN A 84 -15.26 1.51 -0.97
N GLU A 85 -14.00 1.46 -0.61
CA GLU A 85 -12.97 2.45 -0.98
C GLU A 85 -13.38 3.92 -0.80
N PRO A 86 -13.99 4.36 0.30
CA PRO A 86 -14.21 5.79 0.46
C PRO A 86 -12.89 6.57 0.46
N PRO A 87 -12.81 7.76 -0.22
CA PRO A 87 -13.91 8.53 -0.82
C PRO A 87 -14.33 8.09 -2.24
N ASN A 88 -13.79 7.02 -2.79
CA ASN A 88 -14.31 6.48 -4.05
C ASN A 88 -15.72 5.91 -3.85
N PHE A 89 -16.46 5.80 -4.94
CA PHE A 89 -17.83 5.24 -4.95
C PHE A 89 -18.79 5.97 -4.00
N THR A 90 -18.53 7.24 -3.69
CA THR A 90 -19.41 8.15 -2.93
C THR A 90 -19.91 9.27 -3.84
N GLY A 91 -20.96 9.96 -3.44
CA GLY A 91 -21.46 11.12 -4.18
C GLY A 91 -20.41 12.24 -4.27
N LYS A 92 -20.38 12.96 -5.40
CA LYS A 92 -19.35 13.96 -5.73
C LYS A 92 -19.09 15.00 -4.63
N ASN A 93 -20.13 15.36 -3.85
CA ASN A 93 -20.05 16.38 -2.81
C ASN A 93 -20.05 15.77 -1.40
N GLN A 94 -20.01 14.43 -1.28
CA GLN A 94 -20.01 13.78 0.01
C GLN A 94 -18.61 13.83 0.64
N THR A 95 -18.58 14.04 1.93
CA THR A 95 -17.41 14.40 2.73
C THR A 95 -17.01 13.25 3.68
N PRO A 96 -15.86 13.32 4.34
CA PRO A 96 -15.54 12.40 5.43
C PRO A 96 -16.57 12.40 6.56
N ALA A 97 -17.27 13.54 6.80
CA ALA A 97 -18.33 13.61 7.80
C ALA A 97 -19.56 12.79 7.40
N ASP A 98 -19.95 12.85 6.13
CA ASP A 98 -21.05 12.02 5.61
C ASP A 98 -20.74 10.52 5.75
N TYR A 99 -19.50 10.13 5.48
CA TYR A 99 -19.10 8.74 5.70
C TYR A 99 -19.07 8.38 7.20
N ALA A 100 -18.66 9.28 8.08
CA ALA A 100 -18.70 9.06 9.52
C ALA A 100 -20.14 8.82 10.03
N GLU A 101 -21.14 9.54 9.49
CA GLU A 101 -22.54 9.36 9.86
C GLU A 101 -23.05 7.94 9.54
N ILE A 102 -22.76 7.42 8.33
CA ILE A 102 -23.17 6.06 7.99
C ILE A 102 -22.38 4.99 8.75
N VAL A 103 -21.12 5.26 9.11
CA VAL A 103 -20.31 4.36 9.94
C VAL A 103 -20.91 4.24 11.35
N VAL A 104 -21.23 5.36 11.99
CA VAL A 104 -21.88 5.37 13.32
C VAL A 104 -23.19 4.62 13.28
N ALA A 105 -24.07 4.96 12.33
CA ALA A 105 -25.37 4.32 12.17
C ALA A 105 -25.28 2.80 11.92
N ALA A 106 -24.31 2.38 11.10
CA ALA A 106 -24.09 0.95 10.82
C ALA A 106 -23.51 0.20 12.01
N TYR A 107 -22.53 0.80 12.71
CA TYR A 107 -21.93 0.22 13.91
C TYR A 107 -22.98 -0.04 14.98
N ASP A 108 -23.77 0.96 15.33
CA ASP A 108 -24.82 0.86 16.36
C ASP A 108 -25.85 -0.21 15.97
N ALA A 109 -26.39 -0.15 14.74
CA ALA A 109 -27.37 -1.12 14.26
C ALA A 109 -26.83 -2.57 14.24
N ALA A 110 -25.58 -2.76 13.83
CA ALA A 110 -24.96 -4.09 13.81
C ALA A 110 -24.70 -4.62 15.22
N LYS A 111 -24.21 -3.78 16.14
CA LYS A 111 -23.91 -4.16 17.53
C LYS A 111 -25.16 -4.44 18.35
N ASP A 112 -26.27 -3.78 18.05
CA ASP A 112 -27.58 -4.04 18.70
C ASP A 112 -28.10 -5.45 18.34
N VAL A 113 -27.80 -5.95 17.13
CA VAL A 113 -28.22 -7.28 16.68
C VAL A 113 -27.22 -8.37 17.08
N ASP A 114 -25.95 -8.11 16.85
CA ASP A 114 -24.84 -9.02 17.14
C ASP A 114 -23.66 -8.25 17.77
N SER A 115 -23.65 -8.18 19.10
CA SER A 115 -22.57 -7.51 19.86
C SER A 115 -21.20 -8.12 19.61
N GLY A 116 -21.13 -9.37 19.12
CA GLY A 116 -19.90 -10.10 18.79
C GLY A 116 -19.38 -9.88 17.37
N CYS A 117 -20.15 -9.24 16.49
CA CYS A 117 -19.67 -8.91 15.15
C CYS A 117 -18.58 -7.83 15.19
N LEU A 118 -17.72 -7.82 14.18
CA LEU A 118 -16.63 -6.85 14.04
C LEU A 118 -16.90 -5.93 12.84
N ILE A 119 -16.75 -4.64 13.05
CA ILE A 119 -17.02 -3.59 12.08
C ILE A 119 -15.72 -2.94 11.63
N GLY A 120 -15.49 -2.95 10.31
CA GLY A 120 -14.31 -2.38 9.66
C GLY A 120 -14.56 -0.98 9.14
N LEU A 121 -13.67 -0.06 9.48
CA LEU A 121 -13.61 1.28 8.91
C LEU A 121 -12.73 1.26 7.67
N ALA A 122 -13.28 1.58 6.52
CA ALA A 122 -12.66 1.44 5.22
C ALA A 122 -12.03 2.74 4.69
N ALA A 123 -10.99 2.59 3.90
CA ALA A 123 -10.50 3.64 3.01
C ALA A 123 -9.81 3.04 1.77
N LYS A 124 -9.88 3.77 0.65
CA LYS A 124 -9.07 3.51 -0.53
C LYS A 124 -7.58 3.61 -0.20
N SER A 125 -6.77 2.73 -0.76
CA SER A 125 -5.31 2.72 -0.58
C SER A 125 -4.92 2.80 0.92
N ALA A 126 -3.86 3.54 1.24
CA ALA A 126 -3.49 3.92 2.61
C ALA A 126 -3.89 5.38 2.90
N HIS A 127 -5.14 5.75 2.63
CA HIS A 127 -5.64 7.12 2.70
C HIS A 127 -5.85 7.58 4.17
N LEU A 128 -4.76 7.66 4.92
CA LEU A 128 -4.81 7.90 6.37
C LEU A 128 -5.38 9.27 6.73
N ASN A 129 -5.14 10.31 5.92
CA ASN A 129 -5.73 11.62 6.15
C ASN A 129 -7.26 11.61 6.01
N TYR A 130 -7.81 10.76 5.13
CA TYR A 130 -9.25 10.57 5.04
C TYR A 130 -9.80 9.86 6.29
N LEU A 131 -9.19 8.75 6.70
CA LEU A 131 -9.56 8.04 7.93
C LEU A 131 -9.48 8.94 9.16
N GLU A 132 -8.45 9.78 9.25
CA GLU A 132 -8.30 10.75 10.34
C GLU A 132 -9.49 11.71 10.40
N GLN A 133 -9.91 12.28 9.25
CA GLN A 133 -11.07 13.17 9.17
C GLN A 133 -12.38 12.46 9.53
N VAL A 134 -12.57 11.22 9.10
CA VAL A 134 -13.73 10.39 9.45
C VAL A 134 -13.79 10.12 10.96
N ILE A 135 -12.66 9.78 11.57
CA ILE A 135 -12.55 9.56 13.02
C ILE A 135 -12.89 10.86 13.78
N GLN A 136 -12.37 11.99 13.34
CA GLN A 136 -12.63 13.31 13.95
C GLN A 136 -14.08 13.75 13.77
N ALA A 137 -14.74 13.35 12.68
CA ALA A 137 -16.14 13.67 12.39
C ALA A 137 -17.18 12.85 13.19
N GLY A 138 -16.74 11.86 13.99
CA GLY A 138 -17.64 11.12 14.88
C GLY A 138 -17.41 9.61 14.92
N ALA A 139 -16.69 9.02 13.98
CA ALA A 139 -16.50 7.57 13.93
C ALA A 139 -15.49 7.04 14.97
N LYS A 140 -14.96 7.88 15.86
CA LYS A 140 -13.86 7.60 16.81
C LYS A 140 -13.97 6.25 17.53
N ASP A 141 -15.15 5.87 17.99
CA ASP A 141 -15.38 4.65 18.78
C ASP A 141 -16.19 3.59 18.01
N HIS A 142 -16.56 3.85 16.77
CA HIS A 142 -17.51 3.05 15.99
C HIS A 142 -16.84 2.17 14.92
N PHE A 143 -15.72 1.54 15.26
CA PHE A 143 -15.08 0.50 14.45
C PHE A 143 -14.25 -0.45 15.32
N ASP A 144 -14.01 -1.67 14.83
CA ASP A 144 -13.24 -2.71 15.51
C ASP A 144 -11.94 -3.04 14.77
N TYR A 145 -11.82 -2.69 13.50
CA TYR A 145 -10.62 -2.87 12.68
C TYR A 145 -10.59 -1.86 11.53
N ILE A 146 -9.42 -1.73 10.88
CA ILE A 146 -9.22 -0.87 9.70
C ILE A 146 -9.11 -1.74 8.46
N THR A 147 -9.76 -1.36 7.36
CA THR A 147 -9.62 -1.99 6.05
C THR A 147 -8.98 -1.04 5.03
N LEU A 148 -8.06 -1.56 4.23
CA LEU A 148 -7.32 -0.80 3.23
C LEU A 148 -7.17 -1.62 1.94
N HIS A 149 -7.07 -0.92 0.81
CA HIS A 149 -6.80 -1.49 -0.53
C HIS A 149 -5.52 -0.90 -1.14
N PRO A 150 -4.31 -1.19 -0.61
CA PRO A 150 -3.08 -0.45 -0.95
C PRO A 150 -2.45 -0.89 -2.29
N TYR A 151 -3.23 -0.89 -3.37
CA TYR A 151 -2.79 -1.26 -4.72
C TYR A 151 -1.64 -0.40 -5.23
N GLU A 152 -1.72 0.93 -5.04
CA GLU A 152 -0.73 1.88 -5.51
C GLU A 152 0.64 1.62 -4.85
N ILE A 153 0.63 1.28 -3.56
CA ILE A 153 1.86 0.98 -2.81
C ILE A 153 2.44 -0.37 -3.24
N LEU A 154 1.58 -1.38 -3.46
CA LEU A 154 2.05 -2.66 -3.98
C LEU A 154 2.61 -2.53 -5.40
N SER A 155 1.95 -1.78 -6.27
CA SER A 155 2.44 -1.51 -7.63
C SER A 155 3.81 -0.81 -7.59
N THR A 156 3.99 0.14 -6.67
CA THR A 156 5.30 0.77 -6.46
C THR A 156 6.39 -0.28 -6.16
N VAL A 157 6.11 -1.24 -5.27
CA VAL A 157 7.06 -2.31 -4.91
C VAL A 157 7.27 -3.32 -6.02
N ALA A 158 6.21 -3.65 -6.77
CA ALA A 158 6.30 -4.56 -7.91
C ALA A 158 7.12 -3.97 -9.06
N ASP A 159 6.96 -2.69 -9.29
CA ASP A 159 7.49 -1.98 -10.44
C ASP A 159 8.85 -1.33 -10.22
N ASN A 160 9.23 -1.07 -8.97
CA ASN A 160 10.43 -0.33 -8.61
C ASN A 160 11.22 -1.06 -7.50
N VAL A 161 12.42 -1.46 -7.83
CA VAL A 161 13.30 -2.15 -6.86
C VAL A 161 13.71 -1.24 -5.71
N GLY A 162 13.75 -1.81 -4.49
CA GLY A 162 14.20 -1.12 -3.29
C GLY A 162 13.15 -0.20 -2.67
N THR A 163 11.88 -0.36 -3.01
CA THR A 163 10.77 0.43 -2.45
C THR A 163 9.95 -0.33 -1.41
N GLU A 164 10.40 -1.51 -1.00
CA GLU A 164 9.80 -2.32 0.05
C GLU A 164 9.49 -1.54 1.35
N PRO A 165 10.31 -0.54 1.78
CA PRO A 165 9.98 0.28 2.95
C PRO A 165 8.63 0.97 2.87
N MET A 166 8.15 1.31 1.67
CA MET A 166 6.86 1.96 1.47
C MET A 166 5.71 1.03 1.90
N PHE A 167 5.77 -0.23 1.47
CA PHE A 167 4.77 -1.23 1.85
C PHE A 167 4.88 -1.60 3.33
N MET A 168 6.10 -1.79 3.85
CA MET A 168 6.35 -2.11 5.26
C MET A 168 5.95 -0.99 6.24
N ASN A 169 5.68 0.21 5.74
CA ASN A 169 5.28 1.35 6.55
C ASN A 169 3.76 1.55 6.65
N ILE A 170 2.94 0.75 5.98
CA ILE A 170 1.47 0.91 5.99
C ILE A 170 0.92 0.75 7.42
N VAL A 171 1.14 -0.40 8.05
CA VAL A 171 0.65 -0.65 9.41
C VAL A 171 1.28 0.29 10.44
N PRO A 172 2.59 0.55 10.45
CA PRO A 172 3.19 1.56 11.33
C PRO A 172 2.53 2.94 11.20
N SER A 173 2.22 3.40 10.00
CA SER A 173 1.54 4.68 9.78
C SER A 173 0.09 4.67 10.30
N VAL A 174 -0.67 3.59 10.06
CA VAL A 174 -2.00 3.39 10.66
C VAL A 174 -1.94 3.46 12.17
N ARG A 175 -0.95 2.78 12.79
CA ARG A 175 -0.77 2.81 14.26
C ARG A 175 -0.49 4.22 14.79
N LYS A 176 0.37 4.98 14.11
CA LYS A 176 0.64 6.38 14.46
C LYS A 176 -0.62 7.24 14.37
N MET A 177 -1.39 7.09 13.29
CA MET A 177 -2.65 7.82 13.10
C MET A 177 -3.65 7.47 14.21
N LEU A 178 -3.89 6.18 14.47
CA LEU A 178 -4.83 5.76 15.50
C LEU A 178 -4.38 6.19 16.89
N ALA A 179 -3.10 6.09 17.22
CA ALA A 179 -2.57 6.56 18.51
C ALA A 179 -2.79 8.06 18.71
N ALA A 180 -2.70 8.86 17.64
CA ALA A 180 -2.96 10.30 17.69
C ALA A 180 -4.46 10.64 17.81
N GLN A 181 -5.35 9.87 17.17
CA GLN A 181 -6.78 10.17 17.11
C GLN A 181 -7.61 9.45 18.20
N ASN A 182 -7.28 8.19 18.48
CA ASN A 182 -7.90 7.37 19.50
C ASN A 182 -6.94 6.31 20.06
N PRO A 183 -6.19 6.61 21.13
CA PRO A 183 -5.22 5.68 21.71
C PRO A 183 -5.81 4.32 22.10
N ALA A 184 -7.08 4.25 22.48
CA ALA A 184 -7.77 3.00 22.82
C ALA A 184 -7.92 2.08 21.60
N LYS A 185 -7.95 2.62 20.41
CA LYS A 185 -8.03 1.89 19.13
C LYS A 185 -6.66 1.73 18.44
N ALA A 186 -5.57 2.17 19.04
CA ALA A 186 -4.24 2.15 18.43
C ALA A 186 -3.80 0.77 17.92
N ASN A 187 -4.28 -0.31 18.51
CA ASN A 187 -3.89 -1.68 18.21
C ASN A 187 -4.99 -2.55 17.57
N VAL A 188 -6.07 -1.94 17.07
CA VAL A 188 -7.10 -2.73 16.35
C VAL A 188 -6.48 -3.42 15.11
N PRO A 189 -7.01 -4.57 14.66
CA PRO A 189 -6.50 -5.24 13.46
C PRO A 189 -6.50 -4.33 12.24
N VAL A 190 -5.51 -4.50 11.37
CA VAL A 190 -5.47 -3.92 10.02
C VAL A 190 -5.62 -5.06 9.02
N VAL A 191 -6.52 -4.92 8.09
CA VAL A 191 -6.85 -5.92 7.07
C VAL A 191 -6.72 -5.27 5.69
N PHE A 192 -6.13 -5.97 4.75
CA PHE A 192 -6.18 -5.60 3.35
C PHE A 192 -7.29 -6.43 2.70
N THR A 193 -8.50 -5.87 2.63
CA THR A 193 -9.68 -6.54 2.08
C THR A 193 -9.64 -6.65 0.56
N GLU A 194 -8.79 -5.86 -0.08
CA GLU A 194 -8.39 -6.04 -1.47
C GLU A 194 -6.91 -5.68 -1.63
N LEU A 195 -6.20 -6.50 -2.39
CA LEU A 195 -4.84 -6.25 -2.82
C LEU A 195 -4.49 -7.11 -4.02
N GLY A 196 -3.96 -6.54 -5.06
CA GLY A 196 -3.60 -7.24 -6.28
C GLY A 196 -2.62 -6.49 -7.15
N HIS A 197 -2.17 -7.16 -8.20
CA HIS A 197 -1.33 -6.57 -9.24
C HIS A 197 -1.73 -7.18 -10.59
N ASP A 198 -1.80 -6.37 -11.63
CA ASP A 198 -2.22 -6.80 -12.94
C ASP A 198 -1.07 -7.48 -13.74
N LEU A 199 -1.36 -7.88 -14.97
CA LEU A 199 -0.40 -8.50 -15.87
C LEU A 199 0.36 -7.50 -16.75
N GLY A 200 0.28 -6.20 -16.51
CA GLY A 200 0.89 -5.17 -17.36
C GLY A 200 2.40 -5.37 -17.58
N LYS A 201 3.09 -5.95 -16.59
CA LYS A 201 4.53 -6.33 -16.66
C LYS A 201 4.77 -7.84 -16.70
N GLY A 202 3.72 -8.63 -16.89
CA GLY A 202 3.78 -10.07 -17.03
C GLY A 202 3.35 -10.87 -15.79
N PRO A 203 3.01 -12.16 -15.98
CA PRO A 203 2.48 -13.01 -14.92
C PRO A 203 3.50 -13.34 -13.83
N GLU A 204 4.79 -13.31 -14.12
CA GLU A 204 5.85 -13.53 -13.15
C GLU A 204 5.94 -12.34 -12.17
N VAL A 205 5.78 -11.09 -12.67
CA VAL A 205 5.79 -9.89 -11.83
C VAL A 205 4.59 -9.90 -10.89
N GLN A 206 3.40 -10.27 -11.38
CA GLN A 206 2.20 -10.48 -10.55
C GLN A 206 2.47 -11.49 -9.43
N ALA A 207 3.06 -12.65 -9.76
CA ALA A 207 3.36 -13.71 -8.79
C ALA A 207 4.40 -13.26 -7.75
N GLN A 208 5.44 -12.55 -8.17
CA GLN A 208 6.44 -11.97 -7.26
C GLN A 208 5.82 -10.91 -6.34
N ALA A 209 4.95 -10.05 -6.87
CA ALA A 209 4.22 -9.05 -6.10
C ALA A 209 3.35 -9.73 -5.02
N LEU A 210 2.68 -10.84 -5.35
CA LEU A 210 1.90 -11.63 -4.41
C LEU A 210 2.79 -12.14 -3.26
N VAL A 211 3.90 -12.80 -3.56
CA VAL A 211 4.82 -13.34 -2.52
C VAL A 211 5.34 -12.21 -1.63
N LYS A 212 5.76 -11.09 -2.21
CA LYS A 212 6.23 -9.91 -1.46
C LYS A 212 5.14 -9.32 -0.58
N ALA A 213 3.91 -9.16 -1.11
CA ALA A 213 2.77 -8.61 -0.38
C ALA A 213 2.42 -9.43 0.86
N TYR A 214 2.26 -10.75 0.71
CA TYR A 214 1.95 -11.63 1.84
C TYR A 214 3.09 -11.72 2.86
N THR A 215 4.34 -11.76 2.39
CA THR A 215 5.53 -11.76 3.26
C THR A 215 5.61 -10.50 4.09
N MET A 216 5.57 -9.34 3.44
CA MET A 216 5.69 -8.04 4.11
C MET A 216 4.45 -7.70 4.94
N GLY A 217 3.26 -8.10 4.47
CA GLY A 217 2.03 -7.92 5.20
C GLY A 217 2.04 -8.69 6.53
N ALA A 218 2.41 -9.97 6.50
CA ALA A 218 2.54 -10.78 7.71
C ALA A 218 3.63 -10.25 8.64
N ALA A 219 4.76 -9.77 8.09
CA ALA A 219 5.87 -9.23 8.88
C ALA A 219 5.52 -7.92 9.63
N GLN A 220 4.65 -7.07 9.07
CA GLN A 220 4.17 -5.85 9.73
C GLN A 220 2.89 -6.04 10.54
N GLY A 221 2.32 -7.25 10.57
CA GLY A 221 1.17 -7.60 11.40
C GLY A 221 -0.19 -7.27 10.76
N VAL A 222 -0.28 -7.33 9.43
CA VAL A 222 -1.58 -7.33 8.74
C VAL A 222 -2.34 -8.60 9.11
N ALA A 223 -3.56 -8.45 9.62
CA ALA A 223 -4.34 -9.56 10.16
C ALA A 223 -4.91 -10.49 9.07
N CYS A 224 -5.18 -9.96 7.89
CA CYS A 224 -5.64 -10.72 6.73
C CYS A 224 -5.34 -9.94 5.46
N ILE A 225 -4.97 -10.64 4.39
CA ILE A 225 -4.84 -10.09 3.04
C ILE A 225 -5.74 -10.93 2.13
N GLN A 226 -6.63 -10.26 1.40
CA GLN A 226 -7.45 -10.88 0.35
C GLN A 226 -6.86 -10.45 -1.00
N TRP A 227 -6.39 -11.44 -1.77
CA TRP A 227 -5.89 -11.16 -3.09
C TRP A 227 -7.04 -10.88 -4.07
N PHE A 228 -6.98 -9.75 -4.74
CA PHE A 228 -7.89 -9.39 -5.82
C PHE A 228 -7.21 -9.71 -7.16
N GLU A 229 -7.60 -10.81 -7.86
CA GLU A 229 -8.81 -11.56 -7.52
C GLU A 229 -8.59 -13.07 -7.71
N GLY A 230 -9.57 -13.88 -7.40
CA GLY A 230 -9.48 -15.33 -7.58
C GLY A 230 -9.45 -15.78 -9.04
N ARG A 231 -10.31 -15.18 -9.87
CA ARG A 231 -10.42 -15.41 -11.33
C ARG A 231 -10.71 -14.08 -12.01
N ASP A 232 -10.15 -13.86 -13.20
CA ASP A 232 -10.40 -12.65 -13.98
C ASP A 232 -11.87 -12.32 -14.11
N GLY A 233 -12.20 -11.08 -13.70
CA GLY A 233 -13.52 -10.46 -13.82
C GLY A 233 -13.46 -9.15 -14.61
N ASP A 234 -14.35 -8.22 -14.28
CA ASP A 234 -14.50 -6.95 -14.98
C ASP A 234 -13.36 -5.96 -14.73
N SER A 235 -12.53 -6.20 -13.71
CA SER A 235 -11.40 -5.33 -13.35
C SER A 235 -10.10 -5.61 -14.14
N GLY A 236 -10.19 -6.49 -15.14
CA GLY A 236 -9.04 -6.85 -15.99
C GLY A 236 -8.29 -8.10 -15.51
N PRO A 237 -7.06 -8.33 -15.99
CA PRO A 237 -6.33 -9.57 -15.76
C PRO A 237 -5.61 -9.57 -14.42
N MET A 238 -6.33 -9.59 -13.30
CA MET A 238 -5.81 -9.59 -11.93
C MET A 238 -5.90 -10.95 -11.23
N GLY A 239 -6.65 -11.91 -11.82
CA GLY A 239 -6.97 -13.19 -11.21
C GLY A 239 -5.76 -14.10 -10.97
N LEU A 240 -5.85 -14.97 -9.94
CA LEU A 240 -5.00 -16.14 -9.80
C LEU A 240 -5.25 -17.15 -10.91
N LEU A 241 -6.48 -17.19 -11.40
CA LEU A 241 -6.92 -17.93 -12.57
C LEU A 241 -7.29 -16.95 -13.69
N ASP A 242 -7.04 -17.33 -14.93
CA ASP A 242 -7.52 -16.56 -16.06
C ASP A 242 -9.06 -16.71 -16.26
N ASN A 243 -9.62 -16.01 -17.24
CA ASN A 243 -11.05 -16.06 -17.57
C ASN A 243 -11.56 -17.46 -18.03
N LYS A 244 -10.64 -18.37 -18.37
CA LYS A 244 -10.92 -19.77 -18.71
C LYS A 244 -10.74 -20.71 -17.53
N GLY A 245 -10.33 -20.19 -16.35
CA GLY A 245 -10.05 -20.97 -15.15
C GLY A 245 -8.68 -21.63 -15.15
N GLN A 246 -7.74 -21.23 -16.03
CA GLN A 246 -6.39 -21.76 -16.05
C GLN A 246 -5.52 -21.07 -14.98
N PRO A 247 -4.75 -21.82 -14.19
CA PRO A 247 -3.92 -21.25 -13.14
C PRO A 247 -2.72 -20.46 -13.72
N ARG A 248 -2.48 -19.29 -13.12
CA ARG A 248 -1.29 -18.47 -13.38
C ARG A 248 -0.15 -18.79 -12.42
N PRO A 249 1.08 -18.29 -12.67
CA PRO A 249 2.18 -18.39 -11.70
C PRO A 249 1.81 -17.89 -10.29
N ALA A 250 0.97 -16.84 -10.19
CA ALA A 250 0.45 -16.33 -8.93
C ALA A 250 -0.37 -17.36 -8.12
N PHE A 251 -1.14 -18.23 -8.81
CA PHE A 251 -1.83 -19.34 -8.15
C PHE A 251 -0.86 -20.35 -7.56
N THR A 252 0.18 -20.69 -8.32
CA THR A 252 1.25 -21.60 -7.82
C THR A 252 1.97 -20.96 -6.64
N ALA A 253 2.31 -19.67 -6.72
CA ALA A 253 2.95 -18.93 -5.65
C ALA A 253 2.10 -18.93 -4.37
N MET A 254 0.80 -18.65 -4.47
CA MET A 254 -0.12 -18.72 -3.32
C MET A 254 -0.14 -20.12 -2.70
N ARG A 255 -0.23 -21.17 -3.53
CA ARG A 255 -0.22 -22.54 -3.06
C ARG A 255 1.08 -22.91 -2.31
N GLU A 256 2.24 -22.52 -2.85
CA GLU A 256 3.53 -22.80 -2.21
C GLU A 256 3.72 -21.98 -0.94
N MET A 257 3.25 -20.72 -0.91
CA MET A 257 3.23 -19.93 0.33
C MET A 257 2.40 -20.59 1.43
N ILE A 258 1.18 -21.03 1.12
CA ILE A 258 0.31 -21.75 2.07
C ILE A 258 0.95 -23.06 2.51
N ARG A 259 1.54 -23.80 1.58
CA ARG A 259 2.19 -25.08 1.87
C ARG A 259 3.35 -24.97 2.86
N HIS A 260 4.15 -23.92 2.75
CA HIS A 260 5.35 -23.76 3.56
C HIS A 260 5.12 -22.90 4.81
N LEU A 261 4.39 -21.82 4.69
CA LEU A 261 4.14 -20.86 5.77
C LEU A 261 2.86 -21.16 6.57
N GLY A 262 1.89 -21.85 5.95
CA GLY A 262 0.56 -22.03 6.51
C GLY A 262 -0.36 -20.84 6.24
N GLN A 263 -1.60 -20.93 6.73
CA GLN A 263 -2.61 -19.87 6.57
C GLN A 263 -2.42 -18.69 7.55
N GLN A 264 -1.72 -18.94 8.65
CA GLN A 264 -1.46 -17.92 9.69
C GLN A 264 0.02 -17.97 10.08
N PRO A 265 0.91 -17.49 9.21
CA PRO A 265 2.34 -17.50 9.47
C PRO A 265 2.69 -16.59 10.66
N VAL A 266 3.49 -17.12 11.59
CA VAL A 266 3.98 -16.34 12.73
C VAL A 266 5.32 -15.71 12.37
N TYR A 267 5.38 -14.39 12.28
CA TYR A 267 6.62 -13.68 12.01
C TYR A 267 7.60 -13.82 13.19
N LEU A 268 8.76 -14.40 12.92
CA LEU A 268 9.85 -14.54 13.90
C LEU A 268 10.80 -13.36 13.92
N GLY A 269 11.01 -12.71 12.76
CA GLY A 269 11.91 -11.57 12.63
C GLY A 269 12.59 -11.54 11.26
N TRP A 270 13.63 -10.75 11.13
CA TRP A 270 14.36 -10.56 9.88
C TRP A 270 15.85 -10.78 10.03
N ILE A 271 16.53 -11.05 8.92
CA ILE A 271 17.98 -11.18 8.85
C ILE A 271 18.57 -10.24 7.78
N PRO A 272 19.78 -9.70 8.00
CA PRO A 272 20.52 -9.03 6.94
C PRO A 272 21.04 -10.06 5.94
N LEU A 273 20.91 -9.76 4.65
CA LEU A 273 21.42 -10.58 3.55
C LEU A 273 22.64 -9.93 2.87
N GLY A 274 23.20 -8.90 3.49
CA GLY A 274 24.24 -8.04 2.95
C GLY A 274 23.68 -6.73 2.37
N GLY A 275 24.42 -5.63 2.51
CA GLY A 275 24.01 -4.30 2.05
C GLY A 275 22.60 -3.91 2.50
N ILE A 276 21.76 -3.55 1.52
CA ILE A 276 20.37 -3.14 1.77
C ILE A 276 19.39 -4.31 1.83
N HIS A 277 19.84 -5.56 1.62
CA HIS A 277 18.95 -6.71 1.47
C HIS A 277 18.52 -7.28 2.83
N ARG A 278 17.25 -7.61 2.96
CA ARG A 278 16.62 -8.17 4.17
C ARG A 278 15.81 -9.41 3.81
N GLY A 279 15.91 -10.44 4.65
CA GLY A 279 15.10 -11.64 4.55
C GLY A 279 14.16 -11.76 5.74
N PHE A 280 12.99 -12.34 5.56
CA PHE A 280 11.91 -12.44 6.55
C PHE A 280 11.78 -13.89 7.00
N VAL A 281 11.85 -14.13 8.31
CA VAL A 281 11.75 -15.47 8.88
C VAL A 281 10.42 -15.64 9.59
N PHE A 282 9.76 -16.76 9.29
CA PHE A 282 8.47 -17.12 9.87
C PHE A 282 8.54 -18.52 10.49
N GLU A 283 7.69 -18.78 11.47
CA GLU A 283 7.34 -20.16 11.84
C GLU A 283 6.40 -20.69 10.76
N GLY A 284 6.82 -21.72 10.06
CA GLY A 284 6.04 -22.39 9.01
C GLY A 284 5.47 -23.72 9.48
N GLN A 285 4.78 -24.44 8.58
CA GLN A 285 4.10 -25.70 8.93
C GLN A 285 5.05 -26.84 9.37
N ALA A 286 6.22 -26.92 8.73
CA ALA A 286 7.22 -27.96 9.00
C ALA A 286 8.49 -27.40 9.68
N GLY A 287 8.41 -26.22 10.26
CA GLY A 287 9.52 -25.50 10.89
C GLY A 287 9.79 -24.14 10.25
N PRO A 288 10.82 -23.41 10.71
CA PRO A 288 11.10 -22.06 10.27
C PRO A 288 11.40 -21.96 8.76
N VAL A 289 10.82 -20.92 8.13
CA VAL A 289 10.94 -20.62 6.71
C VAL A 289 11.46 -19.17 6.56
N LEU A 290 12.50 -18.99 5.74
CA LEU A 290 12.97 -17.70 5.31
C LEU A 290 12.38 -17.39 3.93
N VAL A 291 11.82 -16.18 3.76
CA VAL A 291 11.47 -15.63 2.46
C VAL A 291 12.44 -14.49 2.14
N ALA A 292 13.11 -14.56 0.99
CA ALA A 292 14.20 -13.65 0.67
C ALA A 292 14.28 -13.32 -0.83
N TRP A 293 14.69 -12.09 -1.13
CA TRP A 293 14.98 -11.58 -2.48
C TRP A 293 16.00 -10.43 -2.42
N ALA A 294 16.62 -10.10 -3.53
CA ALA A 294 17.46 -8.91 -3.66
C ALA A 294 16.56 -7.66 -3.80
N GLN A 295 16.81 -6.64 -2.98
CA GLN A 295 16.06 -5.37 -2.98
C GLN A 295 16.80 -4.26 -3.78
N ASN A 296 17.48 -4.65 -4.84
CA ASN A 296 18.07 -3.75 -5.85
C ASN A 296 17.98 -4.39 -7.23
N ALA A 297 18.39 -3.70 -8.27
CA ALA A 297 18.36 -4.20 -9.64
C ALA A 297 19.41 -5.30 -9.94
N GLY A 298 20.28 -5.60 -8.97
CA GLY A 298 21.31 -6.63 -9.10
C GLY A 298 20.93 -7.95 -8.44
N SER A 299 21.95 -8.64 -7.98
CA SER A 299 21.83 -9.87 -7.21
C SER A 299 22.64 -9.77 -5.93
N CYS A 300 22.33 -10.59 -4.95
CA CYS A 300 23.16 -10.76 -3.77
C CYS A 300 23.41 -12.25 -3.49
N GLU A 301 24.59 -12.57 -2.98
CA GLU A 301 24.91 -13.91 -2.54
C GLU A 301 24.34 -14.13 -1.12
N PHE A 302 23.61 -15.22 -0.95
CA PHE A 302 23.12 -15.67 0.35
C PHE A 302 23.79 -16.98 0.77
N LYS A 303 24.52 -16.93 1.88
CA LYS A 303 25.19 -18.09 2.50
C LYS A 303 24.56 -18.37 3.88
N PRO A 304 23.67 -19.34 3.98
CA PRO A 304 22.98 -19.65 5.25
C PRO A 304 23.89 -20.25 6.34
N GLY A 305 25.13 -20.61 6.06
CA GLY A 305 26.06 -21.24 6.99
C GLY A 305 25.90 -22.77 7.10
N ALA A 306 24.93 -23.33 6.39
CA ALA A 306 24.69 -24.77 6.24
C ALA A 306 23.97 -25.02 4.93
N SER A 307 23.87 -26.30 4.52
CA SER A 307 23.00 -26.65 3.39
C SER A 307 21.54 -26.49 3.78
N VAL A 308 20.78 -25.72 3.01
CA VAL A 308 19.35 -25.49 3.13
C VAL A 308 18.63 -25.85 1.85
N GLN A 309 17.33 -26.07 1.91
CA GLN A 309 16.51 -26.23 0.71
C GLN A 309 15.93 -24.87 0.29
N SER A 310 16.12 -24.49 -0.95
CA SER A 310 15.39 -23.39 -1.60
C SER A 310 14.19 -23.93 -2.36
N VAL A 311 13.12 -23.13 -2.41
CA VAL A 311 11.91 -23.39 -3.21
C VAL A 311 11.60 -22.11 -3.99
N ASP A 312 11.45 -22.24 -5.29
CA ASP A 312 10.90 -21.19 -6.15
C ASP A 312 9.37 -21.24 -6.04
N PRO A 313 8.72 -20.25 -5.43
CA PRO A 313 7.28 -20.30 -5.22
C PRO A 313 6.48 -20.20 -6.53
N LEU A 314 7.02 -19.64 -7.60
CA LEU A 314 6.34 -19.48 -8.87
C LEU A 314 6.21 -20.80 -9.64
N THR A 315 7.16 -21.70 -9.44
CA THR A 315 7.25 -22.99 -10.16
C THR A 315 7.10 -24.21 -9.25
N GLY A 316 7.29 -24.06 -7.95
CA GLY A 316 7.37 -25.15 -6.98
C GLY A 316 8.67 -25.97 -7.07
N LYS A 317 9.63 -25.57 -7.91
CA LYS A 317 10.92 -26.27 -8.03
C LYS A 317 11.76 -26.01 -6.78
N SER A 318 12.50 -27.02 -6.34
CA SER A 318 13.39 -26.93 -5.18
C SER A 318 14.83 -27.35 -5.54
N SER A 319 15.78 -26.79 -4.81
CA SER A 319 17.19 -27.19 -4.84
C SER A 319 17.79 -27.13 -3.44
N ASN A 320 18.88 -27.88 -3.21
CA ASN A 320 19.61 -27.86 -1.95
C ASN A 320 21.02 -27.29 -2.18
N GLY A 321 21.51 -26.51 -1.22
CA GLY A 321 22.85 -25.96 -1.32
C GLY A 321 23.29 -25.15 -0.12
N PRO A 322 24.61 -24.87 -0.02
CA PRO A 322 25.18 -24.02 1.03
C PRO A 322 25.25 -22.55 0.63
N ALA A 323 24.94 -22.20 -0.64
CA ALA A 323 24.96 -20.84 -1.16
C ALA A 323 23.97 -20.66 -2.32
N PHE A 324 23.39 -19.48 -2.43
CA PHE A 324 22.39 -19.12 -3.43
C PHE A 324 22.59 -17.70 -3.93
N THR A 325 22.29 -17.46 -5.20
CA THR A 325 22.20 -16.12 -5.76
C THR A 325 20.74 -15.66 -5.70
N LEU A 326 20.47 -14.63 -4.92
CA LEU A 326 19.15 -13.98 -4.86
C LEU A 326 19.06 -12.91 -5.93
N THR A 327 17.92 -12.84 -6.59
CA THR A 327 17.53 -11.77 -7.52
C THR A 327 16.29 -11.05 -6.97
N GLY A 328 15.68 -10.17 -7.75
CA GLY A 328 14.39 -9.53 -7.37
C GLY A 328 13.22 -10.52 -7.22
N ALA A 329 13.36 -11.76 -7.73
CA ALA A 329 12.37 -12.84 -7.55
C ALA A 329 12.52 -13.48 -6.16
N PRO A 330 11.44 -13.54 -5.36
CA PRO A 330 11.48 -14.16 -4.03
C PRO A 330 11.72 -15.67 -4.08
N LEU A 331 12.50 -16.17 -3.13
CA LEU A 331 12.67 -17.60 -2.84
C LEU A 331 12.26 -17.90 -1.41
N LEU A 332 11.76 -19.11 -1.18
CA LEU A 332 11.52 -19.66 0.15
C LEU A 332 12.71 -20.56 0.52
N PHE A 333 13.12 -20.55 1.78
CA PHE A 333 14.17 -21.42 2.30
C PHE A 333 13.68 -22.17 3.53
N THR A 334 13.86 -23.49 3.54
CA THR A 334 13.53 -24.39 4.66
C THR A 334 14.79 -25.06 5.19
N ASN A 335 14.68 -25.79 6.30
CA ASN A 335 15.81 -26.42 6.98
C ASN A 335 16.86 -25.40 7.45
N LEU A 336 16.39 -24.27 7.96
CA LEU A 336 17.26 -23.17 8.39
C LEU A 336 18.14 -23.56 9.56
N PRO A 337 19.42 -23.18 9.57
CA PRO A 337 20.30 -23.43 10.72
C PRO A 337 19.87 -22.55 11.92
N ARG A 338 20.03 -23.09 13.13
CA ARG A 338 19.64 -22.42 14.38
C ARG A 338 20.18 -20.99 14.54
N PRO A 339 21.44 -20.67 14.19
CA PRO A 339 21.94 -19.29 14.29
C PRO A 339 21.10 -18.29 13.52
N LEU A 340 20.70 -18.58 12.27
CA LEU A 340 19.85 -17.72 11.47
C LEU A 340 18.50 -17.41 12.13
N ILE A 341 17.90 -18.42 12.75
CA ILE A 341 16.62 -18.28 13.46
C ILE A 341 16.79 -17.40 14.70
N THR A 342 17.90 -17.59 15.43
CA THR A 342 18.23 -16.78 16.61
C THR A 342 18.45 -15.33 16.25
N ASP A 343 19.20 -15.07 15.19
CA ASP A 343 19.46 -13.72 14.68
C ASP A 343 18.15 -13.03 14.22
N ALA A 344 17.28 -13.76 13.51
CA ALA A 344 15.97 -13.25 13.12
C ALA A 344 15.14 -12.82 14.33
N LYS A 345 15.05 -13.66 15.34
CA LYS A 345 14.32 -13.35 16.59
C LYS A 345 14.91 -12.16 17.32
N ALA A 346 16.23 -12.03 17.36
CA ALA A 346 16.92 -10.87 17.96
C ALA A 346 16.65 -9.55 17.20
N ASN A 347 16.39 -9.64 15.91
CA ASN A 347 16.12 -8.49 15.05
C ASN A 347 14.63 -8.14 14.94
N ARG A 348 13.71 -8.96 15.44
CA ARG A 348 12.26 -8.82 15.21
C ARG A 348 11.73 -7.40 15.39
N ASN A 349 12.16 -6.72 16.43
CA ASN A 349 11.69 -5.38 16.79
C ASN A 349 12.72 -4.27 16.46
N ARG A 350 13.80 -4.61 15.76
CA ARG A 350 14.80 -3.62 15.36
C ARG A 350 14.42 -2.98 14.03
N PRO A 351 14.72 -1.68 13.83
CA PRO A 351 14.56 -1.03 12.52
C PRO A 351 15.39 -1.76 11.45
N MET A 352 14.81 -1.98 10.29
CA MET A 352 15.46 -2.72 9.20
C MET A 352 16.54 -1.90 8.46
N GLN A 353 16.53 -0.56 8.60
CA GLN A 353 17.47 0.34 7.91
C GLN A 353 17.55 0.04 6.40
N TRP A 354 16.40 0.08 5.73
CA TRP A 354 16.22 -0.42 4.37
C TRP A 354 17.19 0.17 3.34
N TRP A 355 17.55 1.45 3.49
CA TRP A 355 18.43 2.12 2.54
C TRP A 355 19.84 2.33 3.09
N GLY A 356 20.25 1.49 4.02
CA GLY A 356 21.63 1.38 4.50
C GLY A 356 22.00 2.30 5.66
N ALA A 357 21.08 3.17 6.10
CA ALA A 357 21.27 4.06 7.24
C ALA A 357 19.99 4.21 8.07
N ASP A 358 20.13 4.72 9.29
CA ASP A 358 19.01 5.14 10.12
C ASP A 358 18.74 6.64 9.91
N TYR A 359 17.66 6.94 9.22
CA TYR A 359 17.24 8.31 8.94
C TYR A 359 16.32 8.93 9.99
N SER A 360 16.04 8.23 11.10
CA SER A 360 15.10 8.70 12.14
C SER A 360 15.53 10.01 12.81
N SER A 361 16.83 10.24 12.92
CA SER A 361 17.42 11.47 13.48
C SER A 361 17.90 12.46 12.42
N ALA A 362 17.77 12.13 11.14
CA ALA A 362 18.22 13.00 10.05
C ALA A 362 17.40 14.30 10.00
N THR A 363 18.06 15.40 9.65
CA THR A 363 17.40 16.69 9.40
C THR A 363 17.10 16.93 7.93
N SER A 364 17.75 16.19 7.03
CA SER A 364 17.46 16.19 5.61
C SER A 364 17.78 14.83 4.98
N VAL A 365 17.13 14.57 3.85
CA VAL A 365 17.39 13.46 2.92
C VAL A 365 17.52 14.00 1.52
N SER A 366 18.29 13.32 0.66
CA SER A 366 18.57 13.86 -0.67
C SER A 366 18.84 12.76 -1.71
N LEU A 367 18.73 13.16 -2.96
CA LEU A 367 19.28 12.41 -4.06
C LEU A 367 20.05 13.33 -5.01
N THR A 368 21.13 12.81 -5.58
CA THR A 368 21.79 13.39 -6.76
C THR A 368 21.64 12.45 -7.93
N THR A 369 21.52 13.01 -9.13
CA THR A 369 21.40 12.24 -10.39
C THR A 369 22.68 12.32 -11.20
N GLY A 370 22.79 11.57 -12.29
CA GLY A 370 23.94 11.58 -13.15
C GLY A 370 24.97 10.50 -12.81
N GLU A 371 26.21 10.69 -13.24
CA GLU A 371 27.29 9.69 -13.11
C GLU A 371 27.64 9.34 -11.67
N ASN A 372 27.53 10.32 -10.76
CA ASN A 372 27.79 10.15 -9.34
C ASN A 372 26.46 10.12 -8.55
N GLN A 373 25.52 9.29 -9.00
CA GLN A 373 24.25 9.14 -8.33
C GLN A 373 24.44 8.76 -6.86
N LYS A 374 23.81 9.54 -5.98
CA LYS A 374 23.73 9.24 -4.54
C LYS A 374 22.28 9.26 -4.10
N LEU A 375 21.86 8.22 -3.41
CA LEU A 375 20.53 8.07 -2.82
C LEU A 375 20.70 8.08 -1.31
N ASP A 376 20.34 9.17 -0.67
CA ASP A 376 20.52 9.40 0.76
C ASP A 376 19.16 9.66 1.43
N GLY A 377 18.42 8.58 1.69
CA GLY A 377 17.07 8.63 2.26
C GLY A 377 15.97 9.16 1.33
N LEU A 378 16.30 9.46 0.07
CA LEU A 378 15.37 9.86 -0.97
C LEU A 378 15.60 9.03 -2.23
N ARG A 379 14.54 8.54 -2.85
CA ARG A 379 14.58 7.78 -4.09
C ARG A 379 13.62 8.32 -5.13
N SER A 380 14.00 8.20 -6.39
CA SER A 380 13.11 8.45 -7.53
C SER A 380 12.55 7.12 -8.04
N LEU A 381 11.26 7.12 -8.41
CA LEU A 381 10.55 5.96 -8.97
C LEU A 381 10.60 5.90 -10.50
N SER A 382 11.44 6.69 -11.13
CA SER A 382 11.49 6.82 -12.60
C SER A 382 12.23 5.67 -13.32
N GLY A 383 12.40 4.52 -12.67
CA GLY A 383 12.97 3.31 -13.26
C GLY A 383 14.36 3.52 -13.88
N ASP A 384 14.57 2.96 -15.06
CA ASP A 384 15.86 3.02 -15.78
C ASP A 384 16.33 4.45 -16.13
N ALA A 385 15.45 5.43 -16.08
CA ALA A 385 15.82 6.83 -16.25
C ALA A 385 16.79 7.31 -15.16
N LEU A 386 16.85 6.65 -14.02
CA LEU A 386 17.87 6.88 -12.99
C LEU A 386 19.30 6.59 -13.48
N ALA A 387 19.45 5.64 -14.39
CA ALA A 387 20.75 5.24 -14.94
C ALA A 387 21.24 6.16 -16.07
N LYS A 388 20.34 6.95 -16.70
CA LYS A 388 20.70 7.87 -17.77
C LYS A 388 21.21 9.18 -17.19
N SER A 389 22.48 9.49 -17.46
CA SER A 389 23.08 10.79 -17.14
C SER A 389 23.50 11.51 -18.41
N VAL A 390 23.52 12.83 -18.33
CA VAL A 390 24.07 13.71 -19.36
C VAL A 390 25.06 14.67 -18.72
N VAL A 391 26.18 14.86 -19.37
CA VAL A 391 27.15 15.88 -18.94
C VAL A 391 26.71 17.24 -19.47
N ALA A 392 26.52 18.19 -18.58
CA ALA A 392 26.07 19.53 -18.92
C ALA A 392 26.69 20.57 -17.99
N TYR A 393 27.36 21.56 -18.54
CA TYR A 393 27.93 22.71 -17.81
C TYR A 393 28.70 22.33 -16.53
N GLY A 394 29.65 21.43 -16.66
CA GLY A 394 30.53 21.02 -15.55
C GLY A 394 29.90 20.04 -14.53
N GLY A 395 28.77 19.44 -14.87
CA GLY A 395 28.11 18.44 -14.02
C GLY A 395 27.36 17.40 -14.83
N SER A 396 27.06 16.28 -14.22
CA SER A 396 26.15 15.27 -14.78
C SER A 396 24.77 15.38 -14.14
N ALA A 397 23.72 15.04 -14.89
CA ALA A 397 22.34 15.13 -14.46
C ALA A 397 21.45 14.20 -15.26
N ARG A 398 20.22 13.99 -14.78
CA ARG A 398 19.18 13.25 -15.47
C ARG A 398 18.28 14.18 -16.30
N ALA A 399 17.82 13.73 -17.47
CA ALA A 399 16.80 14.44 -18.22
C ALA A 399 15.48 14.51 -17.45
N GLY A 400 14.81 15.67 -17.48
CA GLY A 400 13.53 15.89 -16.82
C GLY A 400 12.36 15.12 -17.45
N GLY A 401 12.42 14.87 -18.76
CA GLY A 401 11.46 14.05 -19.50
C GLY A 401 11.71 12.56 -19.36
N VAL A 402 11.48 12.02 -18.17
CA VAL A 402 11.65 10.58 -17.87
C VAL A 402 10.31 9.85 -17.90
N PRO A 403 10.27 8.57 -18.30
CA PRO A 403 9.07 7.74 -18.22
C PRO A 403 8.53 7.70 -16.78
N GLY A 404 7.21 7.84 -16.63
CA GLY A 404 6.57 7.88 -15.31
C GLY A 404 6.73 9.20 -14.53
N GLY A 405 7.41 10.20 -15.12
CA GLY A 405 7.61 11.51 -14.50
C GLY A 405 8.70 11.54 -13.41
N ASN A 406 8.89 12.71 -12.80
CA ASN A 406 9.83 12.88 -11.70
C ASN A 406 9.11 12.70 -10.35
N VAL A 407 8.88 11.45 -9.97
CA VAL A 407 8.22 11.07 -8.72
C VAL A 407 9.23 10.52 -7.70
N PHE A 408 9.03 10.85 -6.41
CA PHE A 408 9.99 10.55 -5.37
C PHE A 408 9.32 10.00 -4.12
N VAL A 409 10.05 9.12 -3.43
CA VAL A 409 9.70 8.57 -2.12
C VAL A 409 10.80 8.87 -1.11
N VAL A 410 10.37 9.20 0.10
CA VAL A 410 11.22 9.53 1.25
C VAL A 410 11.29 8.32 2.17
N ASP A 411 12.45 8.06 2.79
CA ASP A 411 12.58 7.00 3.79
C ASP A 411 11.58 7.19 4.93
N PRO A 412 10.72 6.19 5.22
CA PRO A 412 9.70 6.32 6.26
C PRO A 412 10.26 6.53 7.68
N ALA A 413 11.53 6.16 7.93
CA ALA A 413 12.18 6.47 9.18
C ALA A 413 12.49 7.97 9.31
N PHE A 414 12.76 8.66 8.19
CA PHE A 414 12.94 10.11 8.18
C PHE A 414 11.61 10.83 8.41
N LEU A 415 10.58 10.47 7.65
CA LEU A 415 9.27 11.13 7.72
C LEU A 415 8.15 10.15 7.36
N SER A 416 7.21 9.93 8.29
CA SER A 416 6.02 9.13 8.07
C SER A 416 4.91 9.59 9.00
N TYR A 417 3.74 9.97 8.43
CA TYR A 417 2.59 10.45 9.19
C TYR A 417 2.98 11.55 10.20
N THR A 418 3.77 12.51 9.77
CA THR A 418 4.15 13.69 10.56
C THR A 418 3.76 14.95 9.83
N ARG A 419 3.58 16.05 10.57
CA ARG A 419 3.16 17.37 10.04
C ARG A 419 4.26 18.41 10.23
N GLU A 420 5.52 17.96 10.27
CA GLU A 420 6.64 18.89 10.37
C GLU A 420 6.78 19.68 9.07
N PRO A 421 6.87 21.01 9.10
CA PRO A 421 7.12 21.79 7.91
C PRO A 421 8.39 21.33 7.20
N LEU A 422 8.33 21.28 5.87
CA LEU A 422 9.46 20.85 5.04
C LEU A 422 9.87 21.95 4.07
N GLU A 423 11.15 21.95 3.72
CA GLU A 423 11.70 22.68 2.59
C GLU A 423 12.20 21.69 1.55
N ILE A 424 11.73 21.84 0.32
CA ILE A 424 12.16 21.03 -0.82
C ILE A 424 13.02 21.90 -1.72
N THR A 425 14.26 21.46 -1.94
CA THR A 425 15.22 22.16 -2.82
C THR A 425 15.48 21.30 -4.05
N VAL A 426 15.28 21.87 -5.23
CA VAL A 426 15.49 21.21 -6.53
C VAL A 426 16.54 21.98 -7.32
N VAL A 427 17.62 21.31 -7.74
CA VAL A 427 18.65 21.89 -8.61
C VAL A 427 18.45 21.38 -10.04
N CYS A 428 18.19 22.29 -10.95
CA CYS A 428 17.83 21.98 -12.33
C CYS A 428 18.37 23.03 -13.32
N ARG A 429 18.29 22.73 -14.62
CA ARG A 429 18.74 23.57 -15.72
C ARG A 429 17.95 23.24 -16.98
N ARG A 430 17.56 24.22 -17.81
CA ARG A 430 17.01 23.90 -19.13
C ARG A 430 18.03 23.11 -19.98
N ASN A 431 17.53 22.21 -20.81
CA ASN A 431 18.37 21.51 -21.78
C ASN A 431 18.47 22.24 -23.13
N GLU A 432 17.50 23.13 -23.41
CA GLU A 432 17.41 23.90 -24.64
C GLU A 432 17.06 25.36 -24.33
N ALA A 433 17.10 26.22 -25.34
CA ALA A 433 16.64 27.61 -25.25
C ALA A 433 15.09 27.72 -25.24
N ASN A 434 14.38 26.74 -24.72
CA ASN A 434 12.92 26.75 -24.56
C ASN A 434 12.55 27.67 -23.40
N ASP A 435 11.68 28.66 -23.66
CA ASP A 435 11.29 29.67 -22.68
C ASP A 435 10.31 29.14 -21.61
N ASN A 436 9.73 27.98 -21.81
CA ASN A 436 8.66 27.44 -20.95
C ASN A 436 9.07 26.23 -20.09
N ALA A 437 10.32 25.77 -20.15
CA ALA A 437 10.77 24.63 -19.35
C ALA A 437 10.62 24.91 -17.85
N GLY A 438 10.00 23.99 -17.14
CA GLY A 438 9.72 24.13 -15.72
C GLY A 438 8.81 23.04 -15.18
N PHE A 439 8.37 23.23 -13.94
CA PHE A 439 7.51 22.29 -13.23
C PHE A 439 6.77 22.97 -12.09
N LYS A 440 5.74 22.29 -11.58
CA LYS A 440 5.15 22.53 -10.26
C LYS A 440 5.53 21.38 -9.33
N LEU A 441 5.70 21.64 -8.05
CA LEU A 441 5.88 20.62 -7.05
C LEU A 441 4.52 20.15 -6.54
N ILE A 442 4.27 18.86 -6.63
CA ILE A 442 3.08 18.16 -6.08
C ILE A 442 3.53 17.36 -4.87
N TYR A 443 2.75 17.34 -3.80
CA TYR A 443 3.10 16.60 -2.59
C TYR A 443 1.88 16.04 -1.85
N GLU A 444 2.11 15.00 -1.06
CA GLU A 444 1.15 14.46 -0.09
C GLU A 444 1.00 15.41 1.11
N SER A 445 -0.21 15.87 1.36
CA SER A 445 -0.54 16.76 2.48
C SER A 445 -1.55 16.13 3.44
N THR A 446 -1.82 16.83 4.54
CA THR A 446 -2.86 16.46 5.51
C THR A 446 -4.28 16.45 4.93
N THR A 447 -4.51 17.02 3.76
CA THR A 447 -5.84 17.09 3.11
C THR A 447 -5.83 16.53 1.69
N GLY A 448 -4.89 15.65 1.38
CA GLY A 448 -4.74 15.02 0.06
C GLY A 448 -3.56 15.59 -0.73
N ILE A 449 -3.56 15.42 -2.04
CA ILE A 449 -2.49 15.88 -2.92
C ILE A 449 -2.62 17.39 -3.16
N LYS A 450 -1.54 18.13 -2.99
CA LYS A 450 -1.47 19.56 -3.17
C LYS A 450 -0.34 19.98 -4.09
N THR A 451 -0.48 21.17 -4.69
CA THR A 451 0.61 21.90 -5.36
C THR A 451 1.27 22.85 -4.37
N ALA A 452 2.59 22.81 -4.26
CA ALA A 452 3.37 23.75 -3.47
C ALA A 452 3.69 25.00 -4.29
N GLY A 453 3.17 26.16 -3.86
CA GLY A 453 3.44 27.43 -4.50
C GLY A 453 2.90 27.52 -5.94
N HIS A 454 3.71 28.08 -6.82
CA HIS A 454 3.39 28.31 -8.22
C HIS A 454 4.30 27.52 -9.15
N TRP A 455 3.98 27.53 -10.45
CA TRP A 455 4.85 27.03 -11.49
C TRP A 455 6.24 27.67 -11.39
N PHE A 456 7.28 26.86 -11.38
CA PHE A 456 8.66 27.30 -11.45
C PHE A 456 9.14 27.23 -12.89
N THR A 457 9.29 28.41 -13.53
CA THR A 457 9.94 28.51 -14.84
C THR A 457 11.45 28.57 -14.65
N ILE A 458 12.18 27.61 -15.24
CA ILE A 458 13.65 27.62 -15.17
C ILE A 458 14.18 28.77 -16.03
N PRO A 459 14.97 29.71 -15.46
CA PRO A 459 15.26 30.96 -16.11
C PRO A 459 16.02 30.86 -17.44
N ASP A 460 17.03 29.98 -17.52
CA ASP A 460 17.87 29.83 -18.71
C ASP A 460 18.51 28.43 -18.84
N ASN A 461 19.22 28.19 -19.92
CA ASN A 461 19.97 26.97 -20.19
C ASN A 461 21.50 27.13 -19.99
N LYS A 462 21.96 28.20 -19.34
CA LYS A 462 23.38 28.54 -19.18
C LYS A 462 23.93 28.08 -17.84
N THR A 463 23.11 28.16 -16.79
CA THR A 463 23.52 27.88 -15.42
C THR A 463 22.58 26.90 -14.72
N TRP A 464 23.03 26.35 -13.61
CA TRP A 464 22.18 25.58 -12.71
C TRP A 464 21.37 26.53 -11.83
N HIS A 465 20.06 26.30 -11.75
CA HIS A 465 19.12 27.06 -10.94
C HIS A 465 18.61 26.21 -9.78
N THR A 466 18.31 26.87 -8.69
CA THR A 466 17.72 26.26 -7.50
C THR A 466 16.29 26.75 -7.33
N ALA A 467 15.36 25.81 -7.30
CA ALA A 467 13.98 26.05 -6.89
C ALA A 467 13.81 25.59 -5.44
N THR A 468 13.17 26.41 -4.61
CA THR A 468 12.89 26.08 -3.20
C THR A 468 11.40 26.21 -2.94
N PHE A 469 10.81 25.19 -2.34
CA PHE A 469 9.40 25.12 -1.99
C PHE A 469 9.26 24.84 -0.49
N ARG A 470 8.42 25.61 0.19
CA ARG A 470 8.08 25.38 1.57
C ARG A 470 6.73 24.66 1.67
N LEU A 471 6.67 23.57 2.39
CA LEU A 471 5.46 22.79 2.67
C LEU A 471 5.10 22.97 4.15
N GLU A 472 3.89 23.47 4.41
CA GLU A 472 3.43 23.74 5.78
C GLU A 472 2.70 22.54 6.40
N ASP A 473 2.11 21.67 5.57
CA ASP A 473 1.25 20.57 5.99
C ASP A 473 1.55 19.23 5.31
N PRO A 474 2.82 18.83 5.15
CA PRO A 474 3.12 17.54 4.54
C PRO A 474 2.68 16.41 5.47
N GLN A 475 2.16 15.33 4.88
CA GLN A 475 1.83 14.09 5.60
C GLN A 475 2.17 12.89 4.72
N PHE A 476 3.43 12.50 4.73
CA PHE A 476 3.95 11.46 3.86
C PHE A 476 3.60 10.06 4.38
N VAL A 477 2.69 9.38 3.69
CA VAL A 477 2.24 8.01 3.98
C VAL A 477 2.24 7.11 2.75
N ASN A 478 2.67 7.63 1.60
CA ASN A 478 2.70 6.97 0.30
C ASN A 478 1.30 6.60 -0.24
N TYR A 479 0.31 7.40 0.03
CA TYR A 479 -1.07 7.17 -0.38
C TYR A 479 -1.21 6.89 -1.89
N TRP A 480 -0.48 7.63 -2.75
CA TRP A 480 -0.43 7.44 -4.21
C TRP A 480 0.71 6.53 -4.69
N GLY A 481 1.45 5.90 -3.78
CA GLY A 481 2.68 5.19 -4.09
C GLY A 481 3.92 6.09 -4.17
N TYR A 482 3.79 7.41 -3.92
CA TYR A 482 4.89 8.37 -3.83
C TYR A 482 4.56 9.51 -2.86
N ASN A 483 5.57 10.31 -2.46
CA ASN A 483 5.38 11.42 -1.53
C ASN A 483 5.38 12.79 -2.22
N LEU A 484 6.19 12.94 -3.26
CA LEU A 484 6.28 14.20 -4.02
C LEU A 484 6.60 13.95 -5.49
N SER A 485 6.25 14.92 -6.33
CA SER A 485 6.45 14.86 -7.77
C SER A 485 6.80 16.26 -8.33
N LEU A 486 7.68 16.28 -9.34
CA LEU A 486 7.89 17.44 -10.19
C LEU A 486 7.06 17.22 -11.46
N GLU A 487 5.94 17.89 -11.56
CA GLU A 487 4.99 17.76 -12.67
C GLU A 487 5.19 18.88 -13.69
N SER A 488 5.43 18.48 -14.93
CA SER A 488 5.50 19.37 -16.09
C SER A 488 4.37 19.03 -17.04
N ASP A 489 3.59 20.03 -17.47
CA ASP A 489 2.45 19.82 -18.35
C ASP A 489 2.90 19.28 -19.73
N GLY A 490 2.81 17.97 -19.87
CA GLY A 490 3.17 17.24 -21.09
C GLY A 490 4.67 17.29 -21.41
N ASN A 491 4.98 16.86 -22.65
CA ASN A 491 6.38 16.75 -23.13
C ASN A 491 7.03 18.11 -23.49
N THR A 492 6.32 19.21 -23.43
CA THR A 492 6.82 20.51 -23.85
C THR A 492 7.66 21.19 -22.76
N TYR A 493 7.24 21.04 -21.50
CA TYR A 493 7.84 21.79 -20.38
C TYR A 493 8.85 20.96 -19.58
N ASN A 494 9.01 19.67 -19.84
CA ASN A 494 9.95 18.78 -19.17
C ASN A 494 11.37 18.79 -19.76
N ARG A 495 11.67 19.73 -20.64
CA ARG A 495 12.96 19.88 -21.31
C ARG A 495 13.99 20.55 -20.39
N TYR A 496 14.35 19.84 -19.33
CA TYR A 496 15.36 20.28 -18.39
C TYR A 496 16.22 19.11 -17.90
N TYR A 497 17.28 19.41 -17.21
CA TYR A 497 18.11 18.47 -16.49
C TYR A 497 17.87 18.61 -15.00
N LEU A 498 17.67 17.48 -14.30
CA LEU A 498 17.56 17.41 -12.86
C LEU A 498 18.90 16.97 -12.29
N LYS A 499 19.49 17.76 -11.40
CA LYS A 499 20.78 17.48 -10.76
C LYS A 499 20.61 16.90 -9.37
N SER A 500 19.75 17.49 -8.54
CA SER A 500 19.50 17.01 -7.18
C SER A 500 18.14 17.44 -6.67
N VAL A 501 17.63 16.66 -5.70
CA VAL A 501 16.49 17.00 -4.87
C VAL A 501 16.88 16.78 -3.41
N GLU A 502 16.56 17.73 -2.55
CA GLU A 502 16.71 17.62 -1.08
C GLU A 502 15.37 17.88 -0.42
N VAL A 503 15.07 17.09 0.62
CA VAL A 503 13.93 17.29 1.52
C VAL A 503 14.49 17.55 2.90
N ARG A 504 14.21 18.73 3.48
CA ARG A 504 14.74 19.18 4.77
C ARG A 504 13.61 19.51 5.74
N LYS A 505 13.73 19.07 6.98
CA LYS A 505 12.87 19.49 8.09
C LYS A 505 13.20 20.94 8.45
N VAL A 506 12.18 21.78 8.52
CA VAL A 506 12.34 23.17 8.93
C VAL A 506 12.00 23.29 10.40
N LYS A 507 12.99 23.69 11.22
CA LYS A 507 12.71 24.03 12.62
C LYS A 507 11.89 25.32 12.64
N ASP A 508 10.71 25.27 13.24
CA ASP A 508 9.98 26.50 13.54
C ASP A 508 10.90 27.40 14.36
N ARG A 509 11.17 28.58 13.84
CA ARG A 509 11.75 29.65 14.69
C ARG A 509 10.63 30.07 15.65
N ARG A 510 10.57 29.46 16.82
CA ARG A 510 9.80 29.97 17.95
C ARG A 510 10.39 31.30 18.40
#